data_43456fbfd091dd69ba2ebaa0812edc84
#
_entry.id   43456fbfd091dd69ba2ebaa0812edc84
#
_cell.length_a   1.000
_cell.length_b   1.000
_cell.length_c   1.000
_cell.angle_alpha   90.00
_cell.angle_beta   90.00
_cell.angle_gamma   90.00
#
_symmetry.space_group_name_H-M   'P 1'
#
loop_
_entity.id
_entity.type
_entity.pdbx_description
1 polymer ?
#
loop_
_entity_poly.entity_id
_entity_poly.type
_entity_poly.pdbx_seq_one_letter_code
_entity_poly.pdbx_strand_id
1 'polypeptide(L)'
;QKVYETDDLAPGQHTITLVNKTGEPIATEGIYTLNNDSKGMFELESTNYEVEKGKPVTVKIKRVGGSKGTATVRFITEPGTGVHGKVYQDTTQDVTFEDGETEKTVTIPTIDFTEQADSIFDFKAKLTSVTDGALLGFATDATIQVMKAELLIKDQTSYDDQASQLDYSPGWHHETNSADKYQKTESWASFGRLTDEQKKKTTVTAYFYGTGLDIKGYVDPNHGIYKVFLDGKEVPYQDGMGNASTIEGKKYFSGHAAQRQGNQTLVSLKGLDENLHAVTLQLDPDRKDLSRNIGIQVDQSITRG
;
A
#
# COMPACT_ATOMS: atom_id res chain seq x y z
N GLN A 1 10.50 17.71 22.52
CA GLN A 1 11.84 18.29 22.80
C GLN A 1 12.52 18.51 21.45
N LYS A 2 12.98 19.75 21.17
CA LYS A 2 13.71 20.09 19.97
C LYS A 2 15.11 19.48 20.05
N VAL A 3 15.51 18.70 19.04
CA VAL A 3 16.80 17.99 19.04
C VAL A 3 17.85 18.76 18.22
N TYR A 4 17.44 19.45 17.16
CA TYR A 4 18.30 20.21 16.28
C TYR A 4 17.54 21.36 15.62
N GLU A 5 18.22 22.48 15.32
CA GLU A 5 17.72 23.61 14.56
C GLU A 5 18.87 24.23 13.75
N THR A 6 18.60 24.58 12.51
CA THR A 6 19.50 25.36 11.67
C THR A 6 18.70 26.24 10.72
N ASP A 7 19.16 27.46 10.52
CA ASP A 7 18.57 28.43 9.58
C ASP A 7 19.45 28.64 8.33
N ASP A 8 20.57 27.91 8.24
CA ASP A 8 21.64 28.19 7.24
C ASP A 8 21.73 27.13 6.13
N LEU A 9 20.68 26.32 5.90
CA LEU A 9 20.70 25.37 4.79
C LEU A 9 20.39 26.09 3.46
N ALA A 10 21.28 25.95 2.49
CA ALA A 10 21.02 26.42 1.13
C ALA A 10 19.78 25.71 0.53
N PRO A 11 19.08 26.32 -0.44
CA PRO A 11 18.02 25.60 -1.17
C PRO A 11 18.55 24.32 -1.82
N GLY A 12 17.82 23.24 -1.68
CA GLY A 12 18.20 21.95 -2.24
C GLY A 12 17.83 20.76 -1.37
N GLN A 13 18.26 19.59 -1.81
CA GLN A 13 18.09 18.34 -1.07
C GLN A 13 19.16 18.20 0.01
N HIS A 14 18.75 17.88 1.20
CA HIS A 14 19.62 17.61 2.34
C HIS A 14 19.23 16.29 3.01
N THR A 15 20.18 15.72 3.74
CA THR A 15 19.94 14.52 4.55
C THR A 15 20.28 14.84 6.00
N ILE A 16 19.34 14.56 6.90
CA ILE A 16 19.57 14.61 8.34
C ILE A 16 19.74 13.19 8.84
N THR A 17 20.89 12.90 9.44
CA THR A 17 21.16 11.60 10.08
C THR A 17 21.31 11.80 11.58
N LEU A 18 20.47 11.13 12.36
CA LEU A 18 20.64 10.99 13.80
C LEU A 18 21.63 9.88 14.08
N VAL A 19 22.63 10.18 14.87
CA VAL A 19 23.65 9.20 15.29
C VAL A 19 23.60 9.00 16.81
N ASN A 20 23.99 7.82 17.28
CA ASN A 20 24.19 7.56 18.70
C ASN A 20 25.50 8.19 19.20
N LYS A 21 25.80 8.04 20.50
CA LYS A 21 27.04 8.62 21.10
C LYS A 21 28.34 8.04 20.51
N THR A 22 28.28 6.92 19.83
CA THR A 22 29.42 6.27 19.17
C THR A 22 29.54 6.61 17.68
N GLY A 23 28.60 7.44 17.15
CA GLY A 23 28.61 7.88 15.76
C GLY A 23 27.83 6.96 14.80
N GLU A 24 27.19 5.91 15.30
CA GLU A 24 26.38 5.02 14.46
C GLU A 24 25.03 5.65 14.14
N PRO A 25 24.55 5.57 12.88
CA PRO A 25 23.26 6.14 12.50
C PRO A 25 22.09 5.38 13.16
N ILE A 26 21.17 6.15 13.76
CA ILE A 26 19.92 5.63 14.35
C ILE A 26 18.76 5.83 13.38
N ALA A 27 18.72 6.99 12.72
CA ALA A 27 17.70 7.33 11.73
C ALA A 27 18.30 8.29 10.70
N THR A 28 17.83 8.19 9.46
CA THR A 28 18.21 9.09 8.37
C THR A 28 16.94 9.52 7.64
N GLU A 29 16.76 10.84 7.52
CA GLU A 29 15.64 11.46 6.81
C GLU A 29 16.14 12.44 5.77
N GLY A 30 15.51 12.42 4.61
CA GLY A 30 15.73 13.43 3.59
C GLY A 30 14.85 14.66 3.82
N ILE A 31 15.41 15.82 3.63
CA ILE A 31 14.67 17.08 3.67
C ILE A 31 14.99 17.93 2.45
N TYR A 32 14.07 18.79 2.07
CA TYR A 32 14.30 19.84 1.09
C TYR A 32 14.16 21.20 1.74
N THR A 33 15.10 22.08 1.41
CA THR A 33 15.01 23.50 1.74
C THR A 33 14.67 24.28 0.47
N LEU A 34 13.64 25.08 0.55
CA LEU A 34 13.11 25.85 -0.58
C LEU A 34 12.84 27.27 -0.14
N ASN A 35 13.04 28.22 -1.05
CA ASN A 35 12.60 29.60 -0.84
C ASN A 35 11.32 29.89 -1.63
N ASN A 36 10.64 30.98 -1.33
CA ASN A 36 9.39 31.37 -2.00
C ASN A 36 9.55 31.64 -3.51
N ASP A 37 10.79 31.84 -3.97
CA ASP A 37 11.13 32.05 -5.38
C ASP A 37 11.59 30.74 -6.08
N SER A 38 11.48 29.59 -5.39
CA SER A 38 11.91 28.31 -5.91
C SER A 38 11.07 27.83 -7.09
N LYS A 39 11.73 27.20 -8.04
CA LYS A 39 11.07 26.43 -9.12
C LYS A 39 10.36 25.19 -8.60
N GLY A 40 10.58 24.82 -7.34
CA GLY A 40 9.99 23.65 -6.69
C GLY A 40 10.66 22.33 -7.08
N MET A 41 10.07 21.26 -6.61
CA MET A 41 10.47 19.90 -6.94
C MET A 41 9.26 19.09 -7.40
N PHE A 42 9.51 18.08 -8.22
CA PHE A 42 8.49 17.22 -8.79
C PHE A 42 8.45 15.88 -8.10
N GLU A 43 7.26 15.45 -7.72
CA GLU A 43 6.99 14.17 -7.08
C GLU A 43 5.72 13.53 -7.66
N LEU A 44 5.65 12.21 -7.61
CA LEU A 44 4.42 11.48 -7.84
C LEU A 44 3.54 11.57 -6.59
N GLU A 45 2.23 11.75 -6.77
CA GLU A 45 1.28 11.80 -5.64
C GLU A 45 1.20 10.47 -4.88
N SER A 46 1.33 9.36 -5.59
CA SER A 46 1.36 8.02 -5.03
C SER A 46 2.53 7.21 -5.59
N THR A 47 3.04 6.28 -4.81
CA THR A 47 4.07 5.32 -5.22
C THR A 47 3.50 3.97 -5.64
N ASN A 48 2.16 3.78 -5.51
CA ASN A 48 1.46 2.55 -5.89
C ASN A 48 0.14 2.90 -6.56
N TYR A 49 -0.19 2.18 -7.63
CA TYR A 49 -1.44 2.24 -8.36
C TYR A 49 -1.90 0.83 -8.72
N GLU A 50 -3.19 0.58 -8.67
CA GLU A 50 -3.83 -0.62 -9.15
C GLU A 50 -4.80 -0.26 -10.27
N VAL A 51 -4.85 -1.08 -11.31
CA VAL A 51 -5.74 -0.84 -12.45
C VAL A 51 -6.21 -2.14 -13.07
N GLU A 52 -7.47 -2.17 -13.46
CA GLU A 52 -8.01 -3.26 -14.29
C GLU A 52 -7.38 -3.22 -15.70
N LYS A 53 -7.02 -4.39 -16.23
CA LYS A 53 -6.50 -4.51 -17.61
C LYS A 53 -7.47 -3.87 -18.63
N GLY A 54 -6.92 -3.17 -19.59
CA GLY A 54 -7.69 -2.44 -20.58
C GLY A 54 -8.25 -1.09 -20.12
N LYS A 55 -8.10 -0.74 -18.83
CA LYS A 55 -8.45 0.58 -18.32
C LYS A 55 -7.22 1.46 -18.20
N PRO A 56 -7.31 2.76 -18.52
CA PRO A 56 -6.17 3.65 -18.33
C PRO A 56 -5.94 3.93 -16.85
N VAL A 57 -4.66 4.08 -16.47
CA VAL A 57 -4.27 4.60 -15.16
C VAL A 57 -3.81 6.05 -15.29
N THR A 58 -4.28 6.91 -14.37
CA THR A 58 -3.89 8.32 -14.33
C THR A 58 -2.93 8.54 -13.16
N VAL A 59 -1.73 8.96 -13.48
CA VAL A 59 -0.67 9.28 -12.52
C VAL A 59 -0.59 10.78 -12.34
N LYS A 60 -0.72 11.27 -11.11
CA LYS A 60 -0.61 12.70 -10.79
C LYS A 60 0.82 13.04 -10.42
N ILE A 61 1.31 14.12 -11.02
CA ILE A 61 2.59 14.75 -10.70
C ILE A 61 2.32 16.02 -9.93
N LYS A 62 2.96 16.18 -8.78
CA LYS A 62 2.90 17.38 -7.94
C LYS A 62 4.19 18.18 -8.06
N ARG A 63 4.05 19.49 -8.07
CA ARG A 63 5.14 20.46 -7.94
C ARG A 63 5.04 21.09 -6.57
N VAL A 64 5.98 20.75 -5.69
CA VAL A 64 5.96 21.13 -4.28
C VAL A 64 7.13 22.02 -3.91
N GLY A 65 6.98 22.83 -2.86
CA GLY A 65 8.02 23.68 -2.31
C GLY A 65 8.41 24.86 -3.19
N GLY A 66 7.58 25.21 -4.16
CA GLY A 66 7.74 26.35 -5.05
C GLY A 66 7.07 26.06 -6.39
N SER A 67 6.59 27.12 -7.05
CA SER A 67 5.92 27.01 -8.34
C SER A 67 6.24 28.16 -9.28
N LYS A 68 7.34 28.88 -9.00
CA LYS A 68 7.67 30.08 -9.76
C LYS A 68 8.28 29.77 -11.12
N GLY A 69 7.73 30.39 -12.14
CA GLY A 69 8.15 30.25 -13.52
C GLY A 69 7.89 28.87 -14.11
N THR A 70 8.21 28.71 -15.37
CA THR A 70 8.04 27.46 -16.11
C THR A 70 9.12 26.45 -15.72
N ALA A 71 8.74 25.17 -15.57
CA ALA A 71 9.67 24.07 -15.42
C ALA A 71 9.07 22.78 -16.01
N THR A 72 9.92 21.91 -16.54
CA THR A 72 9.53 20.68 -17.21
C THR A 72 10.12 19.47 -16.50
N VAL A 73 9.30 18.44 -16.29
CA VAL A 73 9.73 17.14 -15.78
C VAL A 73 9.49 16.06 -16.82
N ARG A 74 10.45 15.16 -16.99
CA ARG A 74 10.32 14.01 -17.88
C ARG A 74 9.71 12.85 -17.16
N PHE A 75 8.58 12.38 -17.70
CA PHE A 75 7.86 11.19 -17.27
C PHE A 75 8.13 10.04 -18.22
N ILE A 76 8.41 8.85 -17.67
CA ILE A 76 8.57 7.61 -18.45
C ILE A 76 7.87 6.44 -17.77
N THR A 77 7.58 5.39 -18.54
CA THR A 77 7.26 4.05 -18.04
C THR A 77 8.44 3.11 -18.23
N GLU A 78 8.59 2.15 -17.30
CA GLU A 78 9.57 1.08 -17.41
C GLU A 78 8.91 -0.28 -17.13
N PRO A 79 9.30 -1.37 -17.83
CA PRO A 79 8.75 -2.68 -17.61
C PRO A 79 9.14 -3.24 -16.23
N GLY A 80 8.19 -3.93 -15.59
CA GLY A 80 8.39 -4.83 -14.49
C GLY A 80 8.14 -6.27 -14.96
N THR A 81 7.23 -6.99 -14.31
CA THR A 81 6.71 -8.26 -14.81
C THR A 81 5.80 -8.06 -16.03
N GLY A 82 5.15 -6.89 -16.11
CA GLY A 82 4.37 -6.46 -17.27
C GLY A 82 5.24 -5.79 -18.34
N VAL A 83 5.13 -6.28 -19.58
CA VAL A 83 5.91 -5.80 -20.73
C VAL A 83 5.06 -4.80 -21.55
N HIS A 84 5.68 -3.68 -21.95
CA HIS A 84 5.03 -2.72 -22.87
C HIS A 84 4.59 -3.41 -24.17
N GLY A 85 3.50 -2.94 -24.76
CA GLY A 85 2.90 -3.55 -25.94
C GLY A 85 2.10 -4.83 -25.65
N LYS A 86 2.17 -5.38 -24.43
CA LYS A 86 1.38 -6.55 -23.99
C LYS A 86 0.47 -6.25 -22.81
N VAL A 87 0.96 -5.55 -21.80
CA VAL A 87 0.23 -5.20 -20.58
C VAL A 87 -0.14 -3.73 -20.55
N TYR A 88 0.73 -2.85 -21.01
CA TYR A 88 0.54 -1.41 -21.08
C TYR A 88 1.18 -0.83 -22.35
N GLN A 89 0.79 0.40 -22.69
CA GLN A 89 1.44 1.16 -23.75
C GLN A 89 2.56 2.01 -23.15
N ASP A 90 3.75 1.93 -23.77
CA ASP A 90 4.86 2.76 -23.37
C ASP A 90 4.50 4.24 -23.42
N THR A 91 4.79 4.94 -22.34
CA THR A 91 4.47 6.35 -22.18
C THR A 91 5.71 7.12 -21.80
N THR A 92 6.14 8.00 -22.69
CA THR A 92 7.27 8.89 -22.48
C THR A 92 6.85 10.29 -22.90
N GLN A 93 6.87 11.23 -21.96
CA GLN A 93 6.53 12.62 -22.26
C GLN A 93 7.23 13.61 -21.34
N ASP A 94 7.46 14.81 -21.86
CA ASP A 94 7.88 15.96 -21.09
C ASP A 94 6.62 16.71 -20.61
N VAL A 95 6.49 16.86 -19.30
CA VAL A 95 5.35 17.52 -18.66
C VAL A 95 5.78 18.90 -18.19
N THR A 96 5.33 19.93 -18.88
CA THR A 96 5.66 21.33 -18.57
C THR A 96 4.63 21.92 -17.62
N PHE A 97 5.12 22.51 -16.54
CA PHE A 97 4.35 23.28 -15.57
C PHE A 97 4.62 24.76 -15.80
N GLU A 98 3.58 25.52 -16.02
CA GLU A 98 3.68 26.95 -16.11
C GLU A 98 3.83 27.62 -14.74
N ASP A 99 4.03 28.94 -14.73
CA ASP A 99 4.14 29.72 -13.50
C ASP A 99 2.89 29.54 -12.63
N GLY A 100 3.09 29.14 -11.37
CA GLY A 100 2.01 28.88 -10.42
C GLY A 100 1.33 27.51 -10.52
N GLU A 101 1.58 26.73 -11.58
CA GLU A 101 1.01 25.39 -11.69
C GLU A 101 1.68 24.41 -10.72
N THR A 102 0.88 23.66 -9.96
CA THR A 102 1.31 22.72 -8.91
C THR A 102 0.95 21.26 -9.15
N GLU A 103 0.05 20.97 -10.07
CA GLU A 103 -0.39 19.61 -10.37
C GLU A 103 -0.59 19.40 -11.86
N LYS A 104 -0.20 18.23 -12.35
CA LYS A 104 -0.55 17.72 -13.70
C LYS A 104 -0.70 16.21 -13.65
N THR A 105 -1.39 15.66 -14.63
CA THR A 105 -1.63 14.23 -14.74
C THR A 105 -1.06 13.67 -16.03
N VAL A 106 -0.60 12.42 -15.97
CA VAL A 106 -0.24 11.61 -17.13
C VAL A 106 -1.11 10.37 -17.13
N THR A 107 -1.75 10.10 -18.25
CA THR A 107 -2.58 8.90 -18.43
C THR A 107 -1.82 7.86 -19.22
N ILE A 108 -1.71 6.66 -18.65
CA ILE A 108 -1.04 5.51 -19.25
C ILE A 108 -2.11 4.50 -19.66
N PRO A 109 -2.25 4.18 -20.94
CA PRO A 109 -3.17 3.14 -21.37
C PRO A 109 -2.68 1.75 -20.96
N THR A 110 -3.54 0.91 -20.40
CA THR A 110 -3.29 -0.51 -20.25
C THR A 110 -3.96 -1.30 -21.38
N ILE A 111 -3.53 -2.54 -21.56
CA ILE A 111 -3.98 -3.40 -22.66
C ILE A 111 -4.87 -4.50 -22.08
N ASP A 112 -5.97 -4.80 -22.75
CA ASP A 112 -6.81 -5.94 -22.43
C ASP A 112 -6.15 -7.23 -22.97
N PHE A 113 -5.28 -7.82 -22.17
CA PHE A 113 -4.54 -9.04 -22.53
C PHE A 113 -5.34 -10.30 -22.19
N THR A 114 -5.12 -11.36 -22.98
CA THR A 114 -5.83 -12.64 -22.84
C THR A 114 -5.05 -13.71 -22.08
N GLU A 115 -3.76 -13.46 -21.78
CA GLU A 115 -2.86 -14.46 -21.18
C GLU A 115 -3.20 -14.71 -19.72
N GLN A 116 -3.03 -15.95 -19.32
CA GLN A 116 -3.24 -16.65 -18.05
C GLN A 116 -4.08 -15.94 -16.96
N ALA A 117 -5.06 -16.69 -16.49
CA ALA A 117 -6.21 -16.20 -15.73
C ALA A 117 -5.90 -15.45 -14.42
N ASP A 118 -4.75 -15.67 -13.79
CA ASP A 118 -4.50 -15.28 -12.40
C ASP A 118 -3.25 -14.40 -12.22
N SER A 119 -2.74 -13.77 -13.28
CA SER A 119 -1.52 -12.99 -13.19
C SER A 119 -1.82 -11.51 -12.94
N ILE A 120 -1.25 -10.99 -11.86
CA ILE A 120 -1.06 -9.56 -11.64
C ILE A 120 0.27 -9.21 -12.28
N PHE A 121 0.25 -8.24 -13.20
CA PHE A 121 1.47 -7.72 -13.83
C PHE A 121 1.76 -6.33 -13.29
N ASP A 122 3.03 -6.03 -13.10
CA ASP A 122 3.46 -4.70 -12.67
C ASP A 122 4.38 -4.05 -13.71
N PHE A 123 4.34 -2.72 -13.74
CA PHE A 123 5.28 -1.87 -14.42
C PHE A 123 5.51 -0.61 -13.60
N LYS A 124 6.50 0.20 -13.97
CA LYS A 124 6.84 1.42 -13.23
C LYS A 124 6.54 2.68 -14.02
N ALA A 125 6.11 3.71 -13.30
CA ALA A 125 6.09 5.09 -13.76
C ALA A 125 7.20 5.85 -13.03
N LYS A 126 7.95 6.69 -13.74
CA LYS A 126 9.11 7.40 -13.19
C LYS A 126 9.19 8.84 -13.65
N LEU A 127 9.70 9.69 -12.75
CA LEU A 127 10.22 11.01 -13.06
C LEU A 127 11.75 10.93 -13.16
N THR A 128 12.34 11.30 -14.29
CA THR A 128 13.77 11.02 -14.55
C THR A 128 14.64 12.24 -14.68
N SER A 129 14.10 13.37 -15.13
CA SER A 129 14.86 14.61 -15.29
C SER A 129 13.95 15.83 -15.18
N VAL A 130 14.54 16.94 -14.83
CA VAL A 130 13.88 18.25 -14.72
C VAL A 130 14.70 19.32 -15.41
N THR A 131 14.05 20.42 -15.78
CA THR A 131 14.69 21.58 -16.38
C THR A 131 14.62 22.81 -15.49
N ASP A 132 15.28 23.88 -15.90
CA ASP A 132 15.15 25.25 -15.40
C ASP A 132 15.40 25.43 -13.91
N GLY A 133 16.23 24.57 -13.30
CA GLY A 133 16.60 24.67 -11.88
C GLY A 133 15.54 24.13 -10.91
N ALA A 134 14.54 23.41 -11.41
CA ALA A 134 13.69 22.58 -10.57
C ALA A 134 14.43 21.32 -10.09
N LEU A 135 13.88 20.62 -9.10
CA LEU A 135 14.46 19.42 -8.52
C LEU A 135 13.53 18.21 -8.69
N LEU A 136 14.08 17.02 -8.63
CA LEU A 136 13.32 15.80 -8.35
C LEU A 136 13.18 15.63 -6.84
N GLY A 137 11.97 15.30 -6.39
CA GLY A 137 11.67 15.01 -5.01
C GLY A 137 11.98 13.56 -4.61
N PHE A 138 11.38 13.08 -3.52
CA PHE A 138 11.61 11.73 -3.01
C PHE A 138 10.73 10.68 -3.70
N ALA A 139 9.50 11.03 -4.01
CA ALA A 139 8.53 10.13 -4.65
C ALA A 139 8.63 10.24 -6.18
N THR A 140 9.70 9.72 -6.77
CA THR A 140 9.94 9.78 -8.22
C THR A 140 9.59 8.49 -8.95
N ASP A 141 9.32 7.41 -8.23
CA ASP A 141 9.00 6.09 -8.76
C ASP A 141 7.65 5.62 -8.21
N ALA A 142 6.82 5.05 -9.08
CA ALA A 142 5.58 4.39 -8.71
C ALA A 142 5.50 3.02 -9.35
N THR A 143 4.95 2.04 -8.63
CA THR A 143 4.60 0.73 -9.15
C THR A 143 3.12 0.73 -9.54
N ILE A 144 2.82 0.28 -10.75
CA ILE A 144 1.45 0.15 -11.27
C ILE A 144 1.16 -1.33 -11.45
N GLN A 145 0.18 -1.86 -10.72
CA GLN A 145 -0.28 -3.23 -10.83
C GLN A 145 -1.49 -3.30 -11.76
N VAL A 146 -1.41 -4.14 -12.77
CA VAL A 146 -2.48 -4.39 -13.75
C VAL A 146 -3.04 -5.79 -13.52
N MET A 147 -4.36 -5.89 -13.32
CA MET A 147 -5.03 -7.12 -12.97
C MET A 147 -6.35 -7.28 -13.74
N LYS A 148 -6.93 -8.47 -13.67
CA LYS A 148 -8.26 -8.74 -14.22
C LYS A 148 -9.37 -8.25 -13.30
N ALA A 149 -10.50 -7.85 -13.88
CA ALA A 149 -11.69 -7.48 -13.13
C ALA A 149 -12.19 -8.60 -12.20
N GLU A 150 -11.99 -9.85 -12.59
CA GLU A 150 -12.41 -11.01 -11.79
C GLU A 150 -11.62 -11.17 -10.49
N LEU A 151 -10.43 -10.54 -10.39
CA LEU A 151 -9.66 -10.50 -9.16
C LEU A 151 -10.15 -9.39 -8.22
N LEU A 152 -10.99 -8.47 -8.70
CA LEU A 152 -11.52 -7.39 -7.90
C LEU A 152 -12.75 -7.85 -7.11
N ILE A 153 -12.76 -7.53 -5.84
CA ILE A 153 -13.94 -7.66 -4.98
C ILE A 153 -14.98 -6.64 -5.43
N LYS A 154 -16.16 -7.10 -5.81
CA LYS A 154 -17.26 -6.24 -6.28
C LYS A 154 -18.09 -5.72 -5.10
N ASP A 155 -18.71 -4.57 -5.32
CA ASP A 155 -19.52 -3.90 -4.31
C ASP A 155 -20.61 -4.80 -3.69
N GLN A 156 -20.78 -4.66 -2.36
CA GLN A 156 -21.77 -5.35 -1.52
C GLN A 156 -21.79 -6.89 -1.67
N THR A 157 -20.74 -7.47 -2.23
CA THR A 157 -20.61 -8.91 -2.38
C THR A 157 -19.71 -9.48 -1.27
N SER A 158 -20.12 -10.60 -0.69
CA SER A 158 -19.27 -11.38 0.22
C SER A 158 -18.47 -12.40 -0.57
N TYR A 159 -17.16 -12.40 -0.36
CA TYR A 159 -16.24 -13.36 -0.95
C TYR A 159 -15.68 -14.29 0.12
N ASP A 160 -15.57 -15.56 -0.23
CA ASP A 160 -14.95 -16.58 0.59
C ASP A 160 -13.45 -16.30 0.79
N ASP A 161 -12.86 -16.83 1.87
CA ASP A 161 -11.44 -16.68 2.15
C ASP A 161 -10.54 -17.33 1.07
N GLN A 162 -11.03 -18.31 0.33
CA GLN A 162 -10.33 -18.99 -0.75
C GLN A 162 -10.71 -18.46 -2.15
N ALA A 163 -11.43 -17.36 -2.21
CA ALA A 163 -11.78 -16.74 -3.48
C ALA A 163 -10.53 -16.10 -4.14
N SER A 164 -10.52 -16.08 -5.46
CA SER A 164 -9.39 -15.53 -6.26
C SER A 164 -9.14 -14.02 -6.06
N GLN A 165 -10.08 -13.33 -5.41
CA GLN A 165 -9.96 -11.91 -5.06
C GLN A 165 -9.03 -11.66 -3.86
N LEU A 166 -8.62 -12.71 -3.16
CA LEU A 166 -7.68 -12.65 -2.05
C LEU A 166 -6.34 -13.25 -2.48
N ASP A 167 -5.31 -12.42 -2.52
CA ASP A 167 -3.96 -12.81 -2.88
C ASP A 167 -3.15 -13.13 -1.62
N TYR A 168 -2.79 -14.39 -1.47
CA TYR A 168 -2.05 -14.91 -0.33
C TYR A 168 -0.57 -15.12 -0.67
N SER A 169 0.30 -14.56 0.13
CA SER A 169 1.72 -14.91 0.08
C SER A 169 1.97 -16.36 0.51
N PRO A 170 3.13 -16.95 0.21
CA PRO A 170 3.51 -18.24 0.78
C PRO A 170 3.47 -18.23 2.31
N GLY A 171 3.06 -19.35 2.91
CA GLY A 171 3.00 -19.52 4.37
C GLY A 171 1.59 -19.57 4.95
N TRP A 172 0.57 -19.36 4.14
CA TRP A 172 -0.82 -19.56 4.51
C TRP A 172 -1.23 -21.02 4.35
N HIS A 173 -2.16 -21.44 5.20
CA HIS A 173 -2.84 -22.73 5.14
C HIS A 173 -4.29 -22.49 4.77
N HIS A 174 -4.80 -23.30 3.84
CA HIS A 174 -6.17 -23.24 3.35
C HIS A 174 -6.84 -24.57 3.68
N GLU A 175 -7.92 -24.51 4.44
CA GLU A 175 -8.65 -25.69 4.88
C GLU A 175 -10.07 -25.70 4.30
N THR A 176 -10.56 -26.89 3.96
CA THR A 176 -11.91 -27.14 3.50
C THR A 176 -12.64 -28.03 4.51
N ASN A 177 -13.98 -28.05 4.46
CA ASN A 177 -14.83 -28.80 5.38
C ASN A 177 -14.88 -28.27 6.84
N SER A 178 -14.55 -27.02 7.05
CA SER A 178 -14.69 -26.33 8.33
C SER A 178 -16.17 -25.95 8.55
N ALA A 179 -16.94 -26.82 9.19
CA ALA A 179 -18.42 -26.78 9.23
C ALA A 179 -19.03 -25.50 9.82
N ASP A 180 -18.27 -24.78 10.64
CA ASP A 180 -18.67 -23.55 11.33
C ASP A 180 -18.20 -22.27 10.64
N LYS A 181 -17.66 -22.37 9.41
CA LYS A 181 -17.10 -21.28 8.63
C LYS A 181 -18.00 -20.88 7.46
N TYR A 182 -17.76 -19.66 6.96
CA TYR A 182 -18.37 -19.20 5.71
C TYR A 182 -17.95 -20.15 4.58
N GLN A 183 -18.90 -20.61 3.79
CA GLN A 183 -18.71 -21.63 2.75
C GLN A 183 -17.93 -22.90 3.17
N LYS A 184 -17.72 -23.12 4.47
CA LYS A 184 -16.98 -24.25 5.06
C LYS A 184 -15.48 -24.24 4.78
N THR A 185 -14.90 -23.09 4.54
CA THR A 185 -13.46 -22.90 4.30
C THR A 185 -12.86 -21.98 5.35
N GLU A 186 -11.55 -22.03 5.50
CA GLU A 186 -10.78 -21.08 6.30
C GLU A 186 -9.33 -20.97 5.81
N SER A 187 -8.77 -19.77 5.87
CA SER A 187 -7.39 -19.50 5.57
C SER A 187 -6.69 -18.90 6.78
N TRP A 188 -5.56 -19.48 7.18
CA TRP A 188 -4.83 -19.03 8.36
C TRP A 188 -3.31 -19.12 8.18
N ALA A 189 -2.60 -18.25 8.91
CA ALA A 189 -1.15 -18.28 9.02
C ALA A 189 -0.74 -18.25 10.51
N SER A 190 0.33 -18.94 10.87
CA SER A 190 0.80 -19.04 12.24
C SER A 190 2.31 -18.86 12.35
N PHE A 191 2.74 -18.02 13.29
CA PHE A 191 4.16 -17.78 13.58
C PHE A 191 4.94 -19.03 13.96
N GLY A 192 4.31 -19.99 14.64
CA GLY A 192 4.97 -21.21 15.07
C GLY A 192 5.47 -22.11 13.93
N ARG A 193 4.96 -21.88 12.71
CA ARG A 193 5.30 -22.66 11.52
C ARG A 193 6.12 -21.87 10.49
N LEU A 194 6.48 -20.62 10.78
CA LEU A 194 7.16 -19.73 9.85
C LEU A 194 8.54 -19.36 10.35
N THR A 195 9.51 -19.25 9.46
CA THR A 195 10.80 -18.61 9.73
C THR A 195 10.61 -17.09 9.91
N ASP A 196 11.58 -16.41 10.51
CA ASP A 196 11.49 -14.95 10.73
C ASP A 196 11.41 -14.17 9.41
N GLU A 197 12.07 -14.65 8.37
CA GLU A 197 11.95 -14.09 7.03
C GLU A 197 10.54 -14.29 6.42
N GLN A 198 9.95 -15.46 6.62
CA GLN A 198 8.60 -15.76 6.16
C GLN A 198 7.56 -14.91 6.90
N LYS A 199 7.70 -14.73 8.23
CA LYS A 199 6.79 -13.89 9.03
C LYS A 199 6.64 -12.49 8.46
N LYS A 200 7.76 -11.85 8.09
CA LYS A 200 7.78 -10.50 7.50
C LYS A 200 7.10 -10.42 6.13
N LYS A 201 7.01 -11.55 5.44
CA LYS A 201 6.46 -11.64 4.08
C LYS A 201 5.08 -12.30 4.05
N THR A 202 4.55 -12.70 5.20
CA THR A 202 3.24 -13.36 5.27
C THR A 202 2.13 -12.32 5.23
N THR A 203 1.51 -12.22 4.07
CA THR A 203 0.46 -11.24 3.76
C THR A 203 -0.74 -11.88 3.10
N VAL A 204 -1.88 -11.25 3.23
CA VAL A 204 -3.03 -11.42 2.35
C VAL A 204 -3.46 -10.06 1.84
N THR A 205 -3.67 -9.93 0.55
CA THR A 205 -4.10 -8.68 -0.09
C THR A 205 -5.46 -8.89 -0.77
N ALA A 206 -6.39 -8.00 -0.47
CA ALA A 206 -7.68 -7.88 -1.14
C ALA A 206 -7.67 -6.66 -2.05
N TYR A 207 -7.96 -6.86 -3.34
CA TYR A 207 -8.13 -5.78 -4.32
C TYR A 207 -9.61 -5.52 -4.53
N PHE A 208 -10.05 -4.27 -4.40
CA PHE A 208 -11.46 -3.93 -4.54
C PHE A 208 -11.64 -2.53 -5.15
N TYR A 209 -12.79 -2.30 -5.76
CA TYR A 209 -13.25 -0.98 -6.19
C TYR A 209 -14.40 -0.54 -5.27
N GLY A 210 -14.32 0.65 -4.70
CA GLY A 210 -15.38 1.19 -3.84
C GLY A 210 -14.85 2.09 -2.73
N THR A 211 -15.71 2.41 -1.78
CA THR A 211 -15.47 3.37 -0.69
C THR A 211 -15.10 2.71 0.64
N GLY A 212 -14.96 1.38 0.68
CA GLY A 212 -14.55 0.65 1.87
C GLY A 212 -14.58 -0.87 1.74
N LEU A 213 -13.97 -1.53 2.72
CA LEU A 213 -13.86 -2.99 2.80
C LEU A 213 -13.97 -3.45 4.25
N ASP A 214 -14.75 -4.51 4.49
CA ASP A 214 -14.74 -5.28 5.73
C ASP A 214 -14.08 -6.63 5.47
N ILE A 215 -13.06 -6.98 6.24
CA ILE A 215 -12.48 -8.33 6.29
C ILE A 215 -12.93 -8.98 7.58
N LYS A 216 -13.52 -10.16 7.48
CA LYS A 216 -14.02 -10.92 8.62
C LYS A 216 -13.26 -12.22 8.81
N GLY A 217 -13.26 -12.68 10.04
CA GLY A 217 -12.63 -13.93 10.41
C GLY A 217 -12.95 -14.33 11.84
N TYR A 218 -12.10 -15.18 12.38
CA TYR A 218 -12.18 -15.61 13.76
C TYR A 218 -11.25 -14.81 14.64
N VAL A 219 -11.71 -14.48 15.84
CA VAL A 219 -10.84 -14.06 16.94
C VAL A 219 -10.68 -15.24 17.91
N ASP A 220 -9.49 -15.40 18.46
CA ASP A 220 -9.13 -16.56 19.27
C ASP A 220 -8.01 -16.19 20.25
N PRO A 221 -7.88 -16.85 21.44
CA PRO A 221 -6.76 -16.63 22.33
C PRO A 221 -5.37 -16.85 21.72
N ASN A 222 -5.28 -17.64 20.65
CA ASN A 222 -4.04 -17.93 19.93
C ASN A 222 -3.76 -16.97 18.76
N HIS A 223 -4.66 -16.04 18.46
CA HIS A 223 -4.44 -15.04 17.41
C HIS A 223 -3.71 -13.82 17.96
N GLY A 224 -3.06 -13.09 17.09
CA GLY A 224 -2.21 -11.96 17.44
C GLY A 224 -2.50 -10.68 16.67
N ILE A 225 -1.53 -9.80 16.73
CA ILE A 225 -1.55 -8.49 16.09
C ILE A 225 -1.07 -8.61 14.65
N TYR A 226 -1.65 -7.78 13.79
CA TYR A 226 -1.24 -7.63 12.40
C TYR A 226 -1.24 -6.15 12.01
N LYS A 227 -0.47 -5.83 10.99
CA LYS A 227 -0.45 -4.54 10.34
C LYS A 227 -1.45 -4.54 9.19
N VAL A 228 -2.07 -3.40 8.96
CA VAL A 228 -2.96 -3.16 7.83
C VAL A 228 -2.35 -2.08 6.95
N PHE A 229 -2.28 -2.33 5.66
CA PHE A 229 -1.84 -1.36 4.67
C PHE A 229 -2.99 -1.08 3.71
N LEU A 230 -3.21 0.18 3.40
CA LEU A 230 -4.09 0.63 2.33
C LEU A 230 -3.22 1.27 1.25
N ASP A 231 -3.29 0.76 0.03
CA ASP A 231 -2.53 1.24 -1.12
C ASP A 231 -1.03 1.39 -0.81
N GLY A 232 -0.48 0.36 -0.12
CA GLY A 232 0.92 0.29 0.28
C GLY A 232 1.32 1.15 1.48
N LYS A 233 0.41 1.92 2.08
CA LYS A 233 0.67 2.75 3.27
C LYS A 233 0.10 2.10 4.53
N GLU A 234 0.90 1.99 5.59
CA GLU A 234 0.42 1.46 6.87
C GLU A 234 -0.69 2.35 7.45
N VAL A 235 -1.81 1.73 7.79
CA VAL A 235 -2.96 2.37 8.42
C VAL A 235 -2.89 2.14 9.92
N PRO A 236 -2.70 3.17 10.75
CA PRO A 236 -2.77 3.02 12.20
C PRO A 236 -4.21 2.71 12.62
N TYR A 237 -4.35 1.83 13.63
CA TYR A 237 -5.67 1.50 14.16
C TYR A 237 -6.37 2.74 14.73
N GLN A 238 -7.65 2.88 14.41
CA GLN A 238 -8.58 3.84 15.00
C GLN A 238 -9.85 3.12 15.47
N ASP A 239 -10.54 3.69 16.45
CA ASP A 239 -11.75 3.09 17.00
C ASP A 239 -12.81 2.88 15.91
N GLY A 240 -13.36 1.67 15.87
CA GLY A 240 -14.35 1.27 14.87
C GLY A 240 -13.77 0.60 13.61
N MET A 241 -12.45 0.48 13.49
CA MET A 241 -11.80 -0.17 12.35
C MET A 241 -11.70 -1.70 12.48
N GLY A 242 -12.41 -2.33 13.40
CA GLY A 242 -12.41 -3.78 13.59
C GLY A 242 -11.92 -4.20 14.97
N ASN A 243 -11.58 -5.49 15.11
CA ASN A 243 -11.10 -6.03 16.37
C ASN A 243 -9.70 -5.51 16.71
N ALA A 244 -9.46 -5.24 17.99
CA ALA A 244 -8.20 -4.66 18.44
C ALA A 244 -7.73 -5.21 19.77
N SER A 245 -6.42 -5.13 19.99
CA SER A 245 -5.78 -5.33 21.29
C SER A 245 -5.07 -4.06 21.73
N THR A 246 -5.08 -3.82 23.03
CA THR A 246 -4.37 -2.67 23.64
C THR A 246 -3.09 -3.15 24.29
N ILE A 247 -1.96 -2.58 23.89
CA ILE A 247 -0.64 -2.82 24.47
C ILE A 247 -0.05 -1.48 24.87
N GLU A 248 0.36 -1.35 26.12
CA GLU A 248 0.94 -0.10 26.66
C GLU A 248 0.12 1.15 26.32
N GLY A 249 -1.20 1.03 26.40
CA GLY A 249 -2.14 2.14 26.12
C GLY A 249 -2.39 2.45 24.65
N LYS A 250 -1.75 1.75 23.71
CA LYS A 250 -1.97 1.89 22.27
C LYS A 250 -2.75 0.72 21.71
N LYS A 251 -3.71 1.00 20.82
CA LYS A 251 -4.51 -0.02 20.14
C LYS A 251 -3.88 -0.43 18.81
N TYR A 252 -4.03 -1.73 18.49
CA TYR A 252 -3.53 -2.35 17.27
C TYR A 252 -4.60 -3.27 16.70
N PHE A 253 -4.67 -3.42 15.37
CA PHE A 253 -5.47 -4.47 14.75
C PHE A 253 -5.07 -5.83 15.29
N SER A 254 -6.04 -6.67 15.62
CA SER A 254 -5.76 -7.94 16.26
C SER A 254 -6.83 -8.99 15.99
N GLY A 255 -6.42 -10.23 15.80
CA GLY A 255 -7.29 -11.41 15.85
C GLY A 255 -7.47 -11.96 17.26
N HIS A 256 -6.85 -11.36 18.29
CA HIS A 256 -6.91 -11.90 19.66
C HIS A 256 -8.25 -11.59 20.36
N ALA A 257 -8.77 -12.58 21.07
CA ALA A 257 -9.83 -12.43 22.05
C ALA A 257 -9.70 -13.51 23.15
N ALA A 258 -10.28 -13.26 24.33
CA ALA A 258 -10.24 -14.20 25.45
C ALA A 258 -10.94 -15.52 25.15
N GLN A 259 -11.86 -15.55 24.22
CA GLN A 259 -12.60 -16.72 23.76
C GLN A 259 -12.70 -16.71 22.23
N ARG A 260 -12.71 -17.90 21.62
CA ARG A 260 -12.91 -18.06 20.19
C ARG A 260 -14.31 -17.60 19.78
N GLN A 261 -14.38 -16.71 18.79
CA GLN A 261 -15.60 -16.20 18.20
C GLN A 261 -15.45 -16.08 16.70
N GLY A 262 -16.44 -16.58 15.96
CA GLY A 262 -16.48 -16.49 14.50
C GLY A 262 -17.17 -15.22 14.01
N ASN A 263 -17.07 -14.97 12.72
CA ASN A 263 -17.72 -13.87 12.01
C ASN A 263 -17.44 -12.48 12.63
N GLN A 264 -16.23 -12.29 13.14
CA GLN A 264 -15.80 -11.02 13.71
C GLN A 264 -15.17 -10.14 12.63
N THR A 265 -15.43 -8.84 12.70
CA THR A 265 -14.76 -7.90 11.81
C THR A 265 -13.32 -7.70 12.26
N LEU A 266 -12.38 -8.20 11.46
CA LEU A 266 -10.94 -8.05 11.70
C LEU A 266 -10.46 -6.69 11.25
N VAL A 267 -10.90 -6.23 10.07
CA VAL A 267 -10.61 -4.91 9.50
C VAL A 267 -11.88 -4.32 8.92
N SER A 268 -12.11 -3.05 9.17
CA SER A 268 -13.19 -2.25 8.58
C SER A 268 -12.63 -0.90 8.14
N LEU A 269 -12.50 -0.71 6.85
CA LEU A 269 -12.12 0.57 6.23
C LEU A 269 -13.37 1.20 5.60
N LYS A 270 -13.56 2.50 5.79
CA LYS A 270 -14.74 3.24 5.32
C LYS A 270 -14.36 4.65 4.93
N GLY A 271 -15.18 5.26 4.07
CA GLY A 271 -15.01 6.66 3.67
C GLY A 271 -13.77 6.89 2.80
N LEU A 272 -13.34 5.85 2.08
CA LEU A 272 -12.33 5.97 1.05
C LEU A 272 -12.92 6.68 -0.18
N ASP A 273 -12.07 7.21 -1.02
CA ASP A 273 -12.49 7.68 -2.34
C ASP A 273 -13.01 6.49 -3.16
N GLU A 274 -14.01 6.72 -4.01
CA GLU A 274 -14.50 5.68 -4.92
C GLU A 274 -13.44 5.39 -5.99
N ASN A 275 -12.59 4.42 -5.70
CA ASN A 275 -11.46 4.06 -6.54
C ASN A 275 -11.08 2.58 -6.34
N LEU A 276 -10.11 2.14 -7.13
CA LEU A 276 -9.45 0.86 -6.94
C LEU A 276 -8.49 0.95 -5.76
N HIS A 277 -8.62 0.02 -4.81
CA HIS A 277 -7.81 -0.05 -3.60
C HIS A 277 -7.23 -1.44 -3.38
N ALA A 278 -6.09 -1.49 -2.70
CA ALA A 278 -5.49 -2.70 -2.17
C ALA A 278 -5.40 -2.63 -0.64
N VAL A 279 -6.01 -3.58 0.04
CA VAL A 279 -5.88 -3.74 1.51
C VAL A 279 -5.06 -4.97 1.80
N THR A 280 -3.91 -4.77 2.44
CA THR A 280 -3.00 -5.86 2.81
C THR A 280 -2.96 -6.03 4.32
N LEU A 281 -3.18 -7.25 4.80
CA LEU A 281 -2.91 -7.66 6.17
C LEU A 281 -1.58 -8.38 6.22
N GLN A 282 -0.71 -7.96 7.14
CA GLN A 282 0.61 -8.54 7.37
C GLN A 282 0.76 -8.92 8.84
N LEU A 283 1.20 -10.13 9.12
CA LEU A 283 1.56 -10.52 10.50
C LEU A 283 2.63 -9.58 11.04
N ASP A 284 2.44 -9.08 12.27
CA ASP A 284 3.43 -8.23 12.92
C ASP A 284 4.45 -9.09 13.71
N PRO A 285 5.67 -9.29 13.19
CA PRO A 285 6.66 -10.15 13.82
C PRO A 285 7.22 -9.58 15.13
N ASP A 286 7.06 -8.28 15.34
CA ASP A 286 7.64 -7.59 16.49
C ASP A 286 6.72 -7.63 17.74
N ARG A 287 5.46 -8.05 17.56
CA ARG A 287 4.42 -8.08 18.60
C ARG A 287 4.05 -9.50 19.02
N LYS A 288 4.95 -10.14 19.80
CA LYS A 288 4.83 -11.55 20.26
C LYS A 288 4.08 -11.72 21.60
N ASP A 289 3.61 -10.65 22.19
CA ASP A 289 3.21 -10.57 23.61
C ASP A 289 1.81 -11.12 23.88
N LEU A 290 0.97 -11.40 22.87
CA LEU A 290 -0.41 -11.77 23.08
C LEU A 290 -0.70 -13.28 23.03
N SER A 291 0.13 -14.09 22.38
CA SER A 291 -0.04 -15.54 22.38
C SER A 291 1.23 -16.31 21.96
N ARG A 292 1.26 -17.61 22.30
CA ARG A 292 2.36 -18.53 21.93
C ARG A 292 2.35 -18.91 20.45
N ASN A 293 1.18 -18.82 19.79
CA ASN A 293 1.00 -19.12 18.38
C ASN A 293 0.26 -17.95 17.72
N ILE A 294 0.96 -16.86 17.51
CA ILE A 294 0.40 -15.68 16.86
C ILE A 294 -0.02 -16.05 15.46
N GLY A 295 -1.30 -15.88 15.16
CA GLY A 295 -1.89 -16.18 13.87
C GLY A 295 -2.93 -15.14 13.46
N ILE A 296 -3.30 -15.21 12.23
CA ILE A 296 -4.45 -14.51 11.66
C ILE A 296 -5.27 -15.51 10.87
N GLN A 297 -6.58 -15.39 10.94
CA GLN A 297 -7.50 -16.21 10.20
C GLN A 297 -8.52 -15.33 9.49
N VAL A 298 -8.59 -15.49 8.17
CA VAL A 298 -9.58 -14.83 7.31
C VAL A 298 -10.65 -15.83 6.95
N ASP A 299 -11.91 -15.41 6.93
CA ASP A 299 -13.08 -16.23 6.59
C ASP A 299 -13.85 -15.64 5.41
N GLN A 300 -13.99 -14.33 5.36
CA GLN A 300 -14.64 -13.64 4.22
C GLN A 300 -14.22 -12.17 4.12
N SER A 301 -14.46 -11.57 2.94
CA SER A 301 -14.36 -10.13 2.72
C SER A 301 -15.64 -9.57 2.10
N ILE A 302 -16.00 -8.34 2.46
CA ILE A 302 -17.22 -7.66 2.02
C ILE A 302 -16.88 -6.23 1.63
N THR A 303 -17.18 -5.84 0.39
CA THR A 303 -16.98 -4.47 -0.06
C THR A 303 -18.14 -3.56 0.29
N ARG A 304 -17.85 -2.27 0.30
CA ARG A 304 -18.82 -1.18 0.43
C ARG A 304 -18.72 -0.28 -0.79
N GLY A 305 -19.83 0.00 -1.40
CA GLY A 305 -19.98 1.01 -2.43
C GLY A 305 -20.24 2.37 -1.85
#